data_628baedf3feef6cf164f77b09dc2d2ce
#
_entry.id   628baedf3feef6cf164f77b09dc2d2ce
#
_cell.length_a   1.000
_cell.length_b   1.000
_cell.length_c   1.000
_cell.angle_alpha   90.00
_cell.angle_beta   90.00
_cell.angle_gamma   90.00
#
_symmetry.space_group_name_H-M   'P 1'
#
loop_
_entity.id
_entity.type
_entity.pdbx_description
1 polymer ?
#
loop_
_entity_poly.entity_id
_entity_poly.type
_entity_poly.pdbx_seq_one_letter_code
_entity_poly.pdbx_strand_id
1 'polypeptide(L)'
;MMATIKDIAKKSNVSTATVSRVLNNDDSITVLEETRQRILLAAKELGYQTIHQRRKQQSESQKNNPGIGIISCQTVEEELNDPYFISIRQGIEEELNKQGINKVGSYRLNDMLTVPHDLLKMDGLLIIGRLGEDVLKQVTKHIMNIVYINYVPDEELYDSVTIDFEKSTKKALQHFIGLGYKRIGYIGGVEREHLKQQKVISEDKRLTTFENMIKNGEFEGSEDIYIGEYTMSHGYELMKKAIKKKNVPKAFFVASDPMAIGALRALQEAGLSVPSDVALIAFDDIEAARFSSPPLSTVKVYTKEMGQTGVKLLMDRMNGRKLPVKVTIPTSLVIRQSCGYHL
;
A
#
# COMPACT_ATOMS: atom_id res chain seq x y z
N MET A 1 -9.37 29.55 -24.57
CA MET A 1 -8.71 30.88 -24.44
C MET A 1 -9.09 31.46 -23.09
N MET A 2 -8.13 31.98 -22.30
CA MET A 2 -8.48 32.64 -21.03
C MET A 2 -9.13 34.00 -21.30
N ALA A 3 -10.24 34.27 -20.62
CA ALA A 3 -10.91 35.56 -20.71
C ALA A 3 -10.02 36.72 -20.21
N THR A 4 -10.11 37.84 -20.85
CA THR A 4 -9.35 39.07 -20.55
C THR A 4 -10.24 40.20 -20.04
N ILE A 5 -9.63 41.23 -19.42
CA ILE A 5 -10.34 42.42 -19.00
C ILE A 5 -11.07 43.08 -20.18
N LYS A 6 -10.50 42.96 -21.42
CA LYS A 6 -11.13 43.46 -22.63
C LYS A 6 -12.44 42.74 -22.97
N ASP A 7 -12.49 41.45 -22.75
CA ASP A 7 -13.69 40.64 -23.01
C ASP A 7 -14.82 40.99 -22.02
N ILE A 8 -14.46 41.22 -20.75
CA ILE A 8 -15.43 41.69 -19.73
C ILE A 8 -15.93 43.11 -20.08
N ALA A 9 -15.01 44.01 -20.46
CA ALA A 9 -15.34 45.39 -20.86
C ALA A 9 -16.34 45.41 -22.03
N LYS A 10 -16.09 44.59 -23.05
CA LYS A 10 -16.99 44.42 -24.19
C LYS A 10 -18.35 43.87 -23.78
N LYS A 11 -18.37 42.84 -22.92
CA LYS A 11 -19.61 42.20 -22.49
C LYS A 11 -20.46 43.05 -21.55
N SER A 12 -19.80 43.83 -20.69
CA SER A 12 -20.49 44.74 -19.74
C SER A 12 -20.72 46.16 -20.27
N ASN A 13 -20.28 46.44 -21.48
CA ASN A 13 -20.38 47.74 -22.16
C ASN A 13 -19.82 48.92 -21.33
N VAL A 14 -18.60 48.72 -20.79
CA VAL A 14 -17.85 49.73 -20.03
C VAL A 14 -16.36 49.75 -20.45
N SER A 15 -15.62 50.76 -19.99
CA SER A 15 -14.18 50.84 -20.27
C SER A 15 -13.39 49.76 -19.53
N THR A 16 -12.28 49.34 -20.09
CA THR A 16 -11.35 48.40 -19.43
C THR A 16 -10.82 48.93 -18.10
N ALA A 17 -10.65 50.27 -17.97
CA ALA A 17 -10.27 50.94 -16.74
C ALA A 17 -11.34 50.78 -15.65
N THR A 18 -12.62 50.95 -16.00
CA THR A 18 -13.75 50.78 -15.08
C THR A 18 -13.82 49.31 -14.62
N VAL A 19 -13.70 48.34 -15.54
CA VAL A 19 -13.66 46.91 -15.18
C VAL A 19 -12.53 46.60 -14.22
N SER A 20 -11.32 47.06 -14.52
CA SER A 20 -10.13 46.83 -13.68
C SER A 20 -10.31 47.33 -12.26
N ARG A 21 -10.83 48.54 -12.10
CA ARG A 21 -11.05 49.16 -10.80
C ARG A 21 -12.15 48.47 -9.99
N VAL A 22 -13.27 48.14 -10.64
CA VAL A 22 -14.38 47.41 -9.98
C VAL A 22 -13.89 46.01 -9.52
N LEU A 23 -13.17 45.28 -10.35
CA LEU A 23 -12.68 43.94 -10.00
C LEU A 23 -11.59 43.96 -8.93
N ASN A 24 -10.86 45.08 -8.77
CA ASN A 24 -9.85 45.25 -7.70
C ASN A 24 -10.39 45.95 -6.45
N ASN A 25 -11.73 46.19 -6.37
CA ASN A 25 -12.36 46.93 -5.26
C ASN A 25 -11.72 48.30 -5.00
N ASP A 26 -11.43 49.06 -6.06
CA ASP A 26 -10.86 50.39 -5.95
C ASP A 26 -11.97 51.40 -5.62
N ASP A 27 -11.96 51.90 -4.39
CA ASP A 27 -12.96 52.83 -3.86
C ASP A 27 -12.76 54.27 -4.39
N SER A 28 -11.73 54.50 -5.22
CA SER A 28 -11.46 55.83 -5.80
C SER A 28 -12.44 56.20 -6.93
N ILE A 29 -13.29 55.28 -7.36
CA ILE A 29 -14.32 55.53 -8.38
C ILE A 29 -15.75 55.27 -7.86
N THR A 30 -16.62 56.17 -8.18
CA THR A 30 -18.07 55.97 -7.95
C THR A 30 -18.68 55.32 -9.18
N VAL A 31 -19.06 54.04 -9.05
CA VAL A 31 -19.76 53.28 -10.10
C VAL A 31 -21.15 52.95 -9.60
N LEU A 32 -22.15 53.16 -10.44
CA LEU A 32 -23.55 52.80 -10.12
C LEU A 32 -23.62 51.28 -9.82
N GLU A 33 -24.37 50.91 -8.80
CA GLU A 33 -24.48 49.51 -8.32
C GLU A 33 -24.89 48.55 -9.44
N GLU A 34 -25.80 48.97 -10.30
CA GLU A 34 -26.23 48.22 -11.47
C GLU A 34 -25.07 47.92 -12.44
N THR A 35 -24.16 48.89 -12.64
CA THR A 35 -22.98 48.72 -13.48
C THR A 35 -21.96 47.81 -12.82
N ARG A 36 -21.81 47.90 -11.48
CA ARG A 36 -20.95 47.02 -10.68
C ARG A 36 -21.41 45.56 -10.82
N GLN A 37 -22.70 45.32 -10.63
CA GLN A 37 -23.29 43.98 -10.74
C GLN A 37 -23.13 43.38 -12.16
N ARG A 38 -23.34 44.21 -13.20
CA ARG A 38 -23.14 43.79 -14.59
C ARG A 38 -21.69 43.37 -14.91
N ILE A 39 -20.70 44.09 -14.38
CA ILE A 39 -19.27 43.75 -14.50
C ILE A 39 -18.96 42.43 -13.78
N LEU A 40 -19.42 42.24 -12.53
CA LEU A 40 -19.19 41.04 -11.75
C LEU A 40 -19.84 39.81 -12.37
N LEU A 41 -21.04 39.97 -12.93
CA LEU A 41 -21.73 38.88 -13.63
C LEU A 41 -20.99 38.47 -14.91
N ALA A 42 -20.57 39.46 -15.72
CA ALA A 42 -19.78 39.22 -16.91
C ALA A 42 -18.45 38.53 -16.62
N ALA A 43 -17.77 38.91 -15.52
CA ALA A 43 -16.55 38.27 -15.08
C ALA A 43 -16.80 36.82 -14.67
N LYS A 44 -17.87 36.53 -13.94
CA LYS A 44 -18.26 35.18 -13.51
C LYS A 44 -18.60 34.27 -14.70
N GLU A 45 -19.42 34.78 -15.65
CA GLU A 45 -19.81 34.01 -16.83
C GLU A 45 -18.62 33.70 -17.77
N LEU A 46 -17.62 34.59 -17.82
CA LEU A 46 -16.40 34.39 -18.61
C LEU A 46 -15.31 33.62 -17.84
N GLY A 47 -15.55 33.24 -16.59
CA GLY A 47 -14.58 32.55 -15.77
C GLY A 47 -13.30 33.37 -15.50
N TYR A 48 -13.41 34.71 -15.50
CA TYR A 48 -12.26 35.60 -15.29
C TYR A 48 -11.89 35.68 -13.80
N GLN A 49 -10.60 35.56 -13.51
CA GLN A 49 -10.05 35.76 -12.17
C GLN A 49 -9.01 36.89 -12.21
N THR A 50 -9.06 37.79 -11.23
CA THR A 50 -8.06 38.86 -11.09
C THR A 50 -6.69 38.28 -10.75
N ILE A 51 -5.63 39.03 -11.02
CA ILE A 51 -4.24 38.64 -10.63
C ILE A 51 -4.14 38.38 -9.13
N HIS A 52 -4.87 39.15 -8.32
CA HIS A 52 -4.89 38.99 -6.87
C HIS A 52 -5.60 37.70 -6.45
N GLN A 53 -6.73 37.36 -7.07
CA GLN A 53 -7.42 36.09 -6.84
C GLN A 53 -6.60 34.89 -7.30
N ARG A 54 -5.92 34.96 -8.46
CA ARG A 54 -5.00 33.92 -8.93
C ARG A 54 -3.82 33.74 -7.99
N ARG A 55 -3.18 34.86 -7.54
CA ARG A 55 -2.08 34.81 -6.55
C ARG A 55 -2.57 34.28 -5.19
N LYS A 56 -3.77 34.64 -4.76
CA LYS A 56 -4.37 34.11 -3.53
C LYS A 56 -4.67 32.60 -3.67
N GLN A 57 -5.24 32.16 -4.76
CA GLN A 57 -5.42 30.73 -5.05
C GLN A 57 -4.08 29.98 -5.20
N GLN A 58 -3.08 30.57 -5.87
CA GLN A 58 -1.73 29.99 -5.94
C GLN A 58 -1.02 29.98 -4.56
N SER A 59 -1.19 30.99 -3.74
CA SER A 59 -0.63 31.01 -2.39
C SER A 59 -1.39 30.07 -1.43
N GLU A 60 -2.70 29.89 -1.63
CA GLU A 60 -3.49 28.91 -0.91
C GLU A 60 -3.20 27.49 -1.40
N SER A 61 -2.99 27.27 -2.70
CA SER A 61 -2.54 25.97 -3.23
C SER A 61 -1.08 25.66 -2.85
N GLN A 62 -0.19 26.65 -2.71
CA GLN A 62 1.15 26.47 -2.17
C GLN A 62 1.17 26.25 -0.64
N LYS A 63 0.24 26.85 0.10
CA LYS A 63 0.00 26.53 1.52
C LYS A 63 -0.66 25.17 1.73
N ASN A 64 -1.35 24.65 0.72
CA ASN A 64 -2.06 23.37 0.74
C ASN A 64 -1.34 22.24 0.00
N ASN A 65 -0.05 22.35 -0.31
CA ASN A 65 0.74 21.25 -0.85
C ASN A 65 1.66 20.69 0.26
N PRO A 66 1.12 19.79 1.11
CA PRO A 66 1.85 19.26 2.25
C PRO A 66 3.02 18.41 1.77
N GLY A 67 4.11 18.43 2.55
CA GLY A 67 5.22 17.52 2.35
C GLY A 67 4.91 16.15 2.93
N ILE A 68 4.89 15.12 2.09
CA ILE A 68 4.61 13.74 2.50
C ILE A 68 5.88 12.90 2.38
N GLY A 69 6.28 12.27 3.48
CA GLY A 69 7.34 11.27 3.50
C GLY A 69 6.78 9.86 3.32
N ILE A 70 7.41 9.06 2.48
CA ILE A 70 7.14 7.62 2.32
C ILE A 70 8.36 6.87 2.83
N ILE A 71 8.19 6.06 3.87
CA ILE A 71 9.25 5.22 4.43
C ILE A 71 8.97 3.78 4.01
N SER A 72 9.87 3.18 3.20
CA SER A 72 9.86 1.75 2.90
C SER A 72 10.79 1.04 3.86
N CYS A 73 10.25 0.12 4.66
CA CYS A 73 11.02 -0.66 5.63
C CYS A 73 11.79 -1.82 4.99
N GLN A 74 11.62 -2.07 3.70
CA GLN A 74 12.33 -3.08 2.92
C GLN A 74 13.59 -2.50 2.28
N THR A 75 14.61 -3.34 2.13
CA THR A 75 15.78 -3.04 1.31
C THR A 75 15.41 -3.05 -0.18
N VAL A 76 16.29 -2.50 -1.02
CA VAL A 76 16.10 -2.58 -2.49
C VAL A 76 16.07 -4.03 -2.97
N GLU A 77 16.90 -4.88 -2.39
CA GLU A 77 16.98 -6.31 -2.76
C GLU A 77 15.68 -7.05 -2.39
N GLU A 78 15.12 -6.79 -1.21
CA GLU A 78 13.84 -7.37 -0.80
C GLU A 78 12.69 -6.91 -1.70
N GLU A 79 12.62 -5.61 -2.04
CA GLU A 79 11.61 -5.09 -2.97
C GLU A 79 11.73 -5.69 -4.38
N LEU A 80 12.95 -5.96 -4.85
CA LEU A 80 13.17 -6.60 -6.16
C LEU A 80 12.76 -8.09 -6.15
N ASN A 81 12.91 -8.75 -5.01
CA ASN A 81 12.54 -10.16 -4.85
C ASN A 81 11.03 -10.35 -4.62
N ASP A 82 10.37 -9.35 -4.05
CA ASP A 82 8.93 -9.38 -3.78
C ASP A 82 8.23 -8.08 -4.20
N PRO A 83 7.44 -8.09 -5.29
CA PRO A 83 6.75 -6.92 -5.80
C PRO A 83 5.56 -6.45 -4.93
N TYR A 84 5.24 -7.14 -3.85
CA TYR A 84 4.17 -6.79 -2.92
C TYR A 84 4.29 -5.35 -2.41
N PHE A 85 5.44 -5.00 -1.85
CA PHE A 85 5.69 -3.68 -1.27
C PHE A 85 5.81 -2.58 -2.32
N ILE A 86 6.37 -2.90 -3.50
CA ILE A 86 6.40 -1.98 -4.66
C ILE A 86 4.98 -1.62 -5.10
N SER A 87 4.07 -2.59 -5.11
CA SER A 87 2.67 -2.37 -5.49
C SER A 87 1.92 -1.47 -4.49
N ILE A 88 2.19 -1.59 -3.18
CA ILE A 88 1.66 -0.67 -2.17
C ILE A 88 2.15 0.75 -2.45
N ARG A 89 3.47 0.93 -2.70
CA ARG A 89 4.07 2.22 -3.01
C ARG A 89 3.47 2.84 -4.27
N GLN A 90 3.27 2.06 -5.33
CA GLN A 90 2.58 2.52 -6.54
C GLN A 90 1.18 3.07 -6.23
N GLY A 91 0.41 2.38 -5.38
CA GLY A 91 -0.89 2.85 -4.94
C GLY A 91 -0.82 4.19 -4.20
N ILE A 92 0.20 4.38 -3.36
CA ILE A 92 0.46 5.66 -2.68
C ILE A 92 0.74 6.76 -3.70
N GLU A 93 1.68 6.52 -4.62
CA GLU A 93 2.11 7.50 -5.62
C GLU A 93 0.95 7.88 -6.56
N GLU A 94 0.15 6.91 -7.01
CA GLU A 94 -1.05 7.15 -7.81
C GLU A 94 -2.05 8.07 -7.08
N GLU A 95 -2.33 7.83 -5.80
CA GLU A 95 -3.30 8.62 -5.03
C GLU A 95 -2.75 10.02 -4.68
N LEU A 96 -1.45 10.16 -4.34
CA LEU A 96 -0.81 11.46 -4.12
C LEU A 96 -0.87 12.33 -5.39
N ASN A 97 -0.55 11.75 -6.55
CA ASN A 97 -0.65 12.43 -7.84
C ASN A 97 -2.09 12.87 -8.15
N LYS A 98 -3.06 12.01 -7.90
CA LYS A 98 -4.50 12.31 -8.08
C LYS A 98 -4.95 13.49 -7.20
N GLN A 99 -4.39 13.62 -6.01
CA GLN A 99 -4.68 14.71 -5.09
C GLN A 99 -3.83 15.97 -5.33
N GLY A 100 -2.94 15.95 -6.33
CA GLY A 100 -2.07 17.07 -6.69
C GLY A 100 -0.94 17.35 -5.68
N ILE A 101 -0.57 16.35 -4.87
CA ILE A 101 0.51 16.46 -3.90
C ILE A 101 1.84 16.17 -4.60
N ASN A 102 2.69 17.20 -4.71
CA ASN A 102 3.94 17.11 -5.48
C ASN A 102 5.20 17.13 -4.59
N LYS A 103 5.08 17.52 -3.31
CA LYS A 103 6.19 17.52 -2.37
C LYS A 103 6.25 16.18 -1.65
N VAL A 104 6.88 15.19 -2.30
CA VAL A 104 7.00 13.82 -1.81
C VAL A 104 8.46 13.46 -1.60
N GLY A 105 8.81 12.99 -0.41
CA GLY A 105 10.11 12.40 -0.08
C GLY A 105 10.00 10.89 0.05
N SER A 106 10.88 10.12 -0.61
CA SER A 106 10.95 8.67 -0.48
C SER A 106 12.20 8.29 0.30
N TYR A 107 12.03 7.52 1.36
CA TYR A 107 13.09 7.12 2.30
C TYR A 107 13.11 5.60 2.42
N ARG A 108 14.30 5.03 2.45
CA ARG A 108 14.51 3.60 2.65
C ARG A 108 15.21 3.34 3.99
N LEU A 109 15.14 2.11 4.42
CA LEU A 109 15.69 1.67 5.71
C LEU A 109 17.16 2.08 5.92
N ASN A 110 18.00 1.96 4.87
CA ASN A 110 19.41 2.34 4.96
C ASN A 110 19.62 3.84 5.24
N ASP A 111 18.68 4.67 4.79
CA ASP A 111 18.69 6.12 5.00
C ASP A 111 18.30 6.47 6.45
N MET A 112 17.67 5.53 7.15
CA MET A 112 17.14 5.72 8.51
C MET A 112 18.15 5.39 9.62
N LEU A 113 19.36 4.98 9.29
CA LEU A 113 20.46 4.85 10.26
C LEU A 113 20.82 6.19 10.89
N THR A 114 20.61 7.29 10.16
CA THR A 114 20.55 8.66 10.62
C THR A 114 19.31 9.28 10.01
N VAL A 115 18.35 9.71 10.85
CA VAL A 115 17.10 10.29 10.35
C VAL A 115 17.41 11.50 9.46
N PRO A 116 17.05 11.48 8.15
CA PRO A 116 17.36 12.57 7.24
C PRO A 116 16.69 13.87 7.69
N HIS A 117 17.41 15.00 7.61
CA HIS A 117 16.90 16.28 8.06
C HIS A 117 15.69 16.79 7.25
N ASP A 118 15.58 16.42 5.98
CA ASP A 118 14.46 16.74 5.11
C ASP A 118 13.21 15.91 5.44
N LEU A 119 13.37 14.67 5.95
CA LEU A 119 12.26 13.88 6.48
C LEU A 119 11.57 14.60 7.64
N LEU A 120 12.34 15.19 8.55
CA LEU A 120 11.81 15.92 9.72
C LEU A 120 11.02 17.19 9.36
N LYS A 121 11.08 17.63 8.10
CA LYS A 121 10.33 18.77 7.56
C LYS A 121 9.04 18.37 6.84
N MET A 122 8.72 17.07 6.82
CA MET A 122 7.48 16.59 6.24
C MET A 122 6.31 16.85 7.18
N ASP A 123 5.14 17.09 6.59
CA ASP A 123 3.90 17.35 7.32
C ASP A 123 3.17 16.06 7.72
N GLY A 124 3.48 14.96 7.02
CA GLY A 124 2.94 13.64 7.28
C GLY A 124 3.78 12.51 6.73
N LEU A 125 3.60 11.30 7.28
CA LEU A 125 4.34 10.10 6.91
C LEU A 125 3.43 8.92 6.59
N LEU A 126 3.79 8.19 5.54
CA LEU A 126 3.31 6.85 5.22
C LEU A 126 4.45 5.85 5.45
N ILE A 127 4.25 4.89 6.32
CA ILE A 127 5.26 3.89 6.68
C ILE A 127 4.79 2.53 6.14
N ILE A 128 5.55 1.95 5.22
CA ILE A 128 5.26 0.65 4.62
C ILE A 128 6.09 -0.41 5.34
N GLY A 129 5.41 -1.28 6.10
CA GLY A 129 6.05 -2.34 6.88
C GLY A 129 6.41 -1.93 8.29
N ARG A 130 7.44 -2.56 8.87
CA ARG A 130 7.80 -2.47 10.29
C ARG A 130 8.99 -1.52 10.50
N LEU A 131 8.71 -0.33 11.01
CA LEU A 131 9.75 0.61 11.42
C LEU A 131 10.12 0.36 12.88
N GLY A 132 11.41 0.28 13.16
CA GLY A 132 11.88 0.06 14.50
C GLY A 132 11.60 1.20 15.48
N GLU A 133 11.38 0.82 16.73
CA GLU A 133 10.94 1.72 17.79
C GLU A 133 11.87 2.91 18.00
N ASP A 134 13.21 2.71 17.92
CA ASP A 134 14.18 3.78 18.13
C ASP A 134 14.12 4.86 17.06
N VAL A 135 13.92 4.46 15.79
CA VAL A 135 13.73 5.39 14.67
C VAL A 135 12.37 6.06 14.78
N LEU A 136 11.33 5.30 15.09
CA LEU A 136 9.99 5.82 15.28
C LEU A 136 9.96 6.92 16.35
N LYS A 137 10.61 6.71 17.51
CA LYS A 137 10.72 7.72 18.58
C LYS A 137 11.41 9.01 18.15
N GLN A 138 12.37 8.93 17.23
CA GLN A 138 13.03 10.14 16.69
C GLN A 138 12.10 10.91 15.75
N VAL A 139 11.41 10.19 14.87
CA VAL A 139 10.49 10.77 13.88
C VAL A 139 9.26 11.39 14.55
N THR A 140 8.66 10.71 15.53
CA THR A 140 7.42 11.15 16.21
C THR A 140 7.59 12.40 17.05
N LYS A 141 8.82 12.80 17.40
CA LYS A 141 9.09 14.09 18.04
C LYS A 141 8.77 15.29 17.13
N HIS A 142 8.77 15.10 15.83
CA HIS A 142 8.64 16.16 14.84
C HIS A 142 7.39 16.04 13.97
N ILE A 143 6.91 14.81 13.74
CA ILE A 143 5.81 14.51 12.81
C ILE A 143 4.70 13.76 13.56
N MET A 144 3.51 14.35 13.60
CA MET A 144 2.35 13.81 14.33
C MET A 144 1.41 13.00 13.42
N ASN A 145 1.41 13.28 12.12
CA ASN A 145 0.52 12.63 11.16
C ASN A 145 1.24 11.43 10.57
N ILE A 146 0.95 10.24 11.09
CA ILE A 146 1.61 8.99 10.68
C ILE A 146 0.53 7.95 10.39
N VAL A 147 0.67 7.27 9.25
CA VAL A 147 -0.16 6.13 8.85
C VAL A 147 0.76 4.96 8.51
N TYR A 148 0.50 3.82 9.12
CA TYR A 148 1.16 2.57 8.80
C TYR A 148 0.41 1.79 7.73
N ILE A 149 1.14 1.11 6.85
CA ILE A 149 0.57 0.22 5.84
C ILE A 149 1.24 -1.15 5.98
N ASN A 150 0.43 -2.19 6.05
CA ASN A 150 0.80 -3.59 6.27
C ASN A 150 1.29 -3.95 7.69
N TYR A 151 1.39 -2.99 8.56
CA TYR A 151 1.76 -3.17 9.97
C TYR A 151 1.23 -2.01 10.82
N VAL A 152 1.15 -2.18 12.11
CA VAL A 152 0.97 -1.10 13.08
C VAL A 152 1.58 -1.53 14.42
N PRO A 153 2.46 -0.70 15.02
CA PRO A 153 3.05 -1.00 16.31
C PRO A 153 2.06 -0.81 17.46
N ASP A 154 1.16 0.16 17.34
CA ASP A 154 0.18 0.52 18.35
C ASP A 154 -1.08 1.11 17.67
N GLU A 155 -2.20 0.39 17.75
CA GLU A 155 -3.48 0.77 17.14
C GLU A 155 -4.17 1.93 17.86
N GLU A 156 -3.78 2.25 19.09
CA GLU A 156 -4.34 3.37 19.86
C GLU A 156 -3.65 4.70 19.53
N LEU A 157 -2.45 4.65 18.94
CA LEU A 157 -1.65 5.82 18.60
C LEU A 157 -1.65 6.15 17.11
N TYR A 158 -1.63 5.14 16.24
CA TYR A 158 -1.38 5.32 14.81
C TYR A 158 -2.53 4.81 13.95
N ASP A 159 -2.78 5.54 12.87
CA ASP A 159 -3.63 5.04 11.80
C ASP A 159 -2.95 3.87 11.10
N SER A 160 -3.74 2.93 10.62
CA SER A 160 -3.20 1.82 9.88
C SER A 160 -4.12 1.30 8.79
N VAL A 161 -3.49 0.78 7.72
CA VAL A 161 -4.14 0.01 6.68
C VAL A 161 -3.51 -1.38 6.66
N THR A 162 -4.29 -2.40 6.96
CA THR A 162 -3.84 -3.79 7.06
C THR A 162 -4.78 -4.73 6.31
N ILE A 163 -4.43 -6.00 6.27
CA ILE A 163 -5.32 -7.09 5.90
C ILE A 163 -5.51 -8.01 7.12
N ASP A 164 -6.55 -8.84 7.09
CA ASP A 164 -6.72 -9.90 8.07
C ASP A 164 -5.99 -11.16 7.58
N PHE A 165 -4.71 -11.28 7.96
CA PHE A 165 -3.86 -12.42 7.60
C PHE A 165 -4.41 -13.74 8.16
N GLU A 166 -4.95 -13.74 9.38
CA GLU A 166 -5.51 -14.93 10.02
C GLU A 166 -6.70 -15.46 9.23
N LYS A 167 -7.71 -14.61 9.00
CA LYS A 167 -8.90 -14.98 8.24
C LYS A 167 -8.55 -15.43 6.82
N SER A 168 -7.59 -14.78 6.19
CA SER A 168 -7.16 -15.07 4.83
C SER A 168 -6.46 -16.42 4.72
N THR A 169 -5.55 -16.70 5.64
CA THR A 169 -4.85 -17.98 5.73
C THR A 169 -5.82 -19.11 6.07
N LYS A 170 -6.69 -18.89 7.05
CA LYS A 170 -7.73 -19.87 7.41
C LYS A 170 -8.60 -20.24 6.21
N LYS A 171 -9.02 -19.25 5.40
CA LYS A 171 -9.81 -19.49 4.19
C LYS A 171 -9.06 -20.34 3.16
N ALA A 172 -7.76 -20.11 2.96
CA ALA A 172 -6.93 -20.89 2.05
C ALA A 172 -6.76 -22.36 2.52
N LEU A 173 -6.51 -22.54 3.81
CA LEU A 173 -6.36 -23.87 4.42
C LEU A 173 -7.70 -24.64 4.43
N GLN A 174 -8.81 -23.98 4.72
CA GLN A 174 -10.16 -24.57 4.67
C GLN A 174 -10.50 -25.02 3.22
N HIS A 175 -10.00 -24.31 2.21
CA HIS A 175 -10.18 -24.77 0.83
C HIS A 175 -9.47 -26.11 0.58
N PHE A 176 -8.23 -26.29 1.04
CA PHE A 176 -7.53 -27.56 0.97
C PHE A 176 -8.26 -28.69 1.74
N ILE A 177 -8.72 -28.39 2.95
CA ILE A 177 -9.49 -29.34 3.76
C ILE A 177 -10.77 -29.75 3.02
N GLY A 178 -11.47 -28.79 2.40
CA GLY A 178 -12.67 -29.04 1.59
C GLY A 178 -12.41 -29.89 0.34
N LEU A 179 -11.20 -29.87 -0.19
CA LEU A 179 -10.74 -30.76 -1.29
C LEU A 179 -10.30 -32.16 -0.80
N GLY A 180 -10.34 -32.39 0.53
CA GLY A 180 -10.01 -33.70 1.14
C GLY A 180 -8.54 -33.86 1.52
N TYR A 181 -7.71 -32.82 1.46
CA TYR A 181 -6.33 -32.87 1.93
C TYR A 181 -6.30 -32.95 3.46
N LYS A 182 -5.81 -34.05 4.01
CA LYS A 182 -5.70 -34.29 5.46
C LYS A 182 -4.37 -33.89 6.05
N ARG A 183 -3.32 -33.80 5.23
CA ARG A 183 -1.99 -33.39 5.63
C ARG A 183 -1.51 -32.28 4.69
N ILE A 184 -1.18 -31.12 5.30
CA ILE A 184 -0.79 -29.92 4.58
C ILE A 184 0.57 -29.46 5.11
N GLY A 185 1.51 -29.15 4.21
CA GLY A 185 2.79 -28.54 4.56
C GLY A 185 2.71 -27.01 4.50
N TYR A 186 3.66 -26.36 5.16
CA TYR A 186 3.84 -24.91 5.18
C TYR A 186 5.24 -24.53 4.68
N ILE A 187 5.29 -23.58 3.76
CA ILE A 187 6.55 -22.92 3.37
C ILE A 187 6.37 -21.43 3.60
N GLY A 188 7.25 -20.81 4.40
CA GLY A 188 7.16 -19.38 4.68
C GLY A 188 8.50 -18.75 4.99
N GLY A 189 8.47 -17.44 5.17
CA GLY A 189 9.63 -16.64 5.49
C GLY A 189 9.65 -16.19 6.95
N VAL A 190 10.81 -15.64 7.35
CA VAL A 190 10.97 -15.00 8.65
C VAL A 190 10.60 -13.54 8.53
N GLU A 191 9.61 -13.11 9.32
CA GLU A 191 9.30 -11.68 9.49
C GLU A 191 10.39 -11.00 10.33
N ARG A 192 10.93 -9.90 9.83
CA ARG A 192 12.01 -9.16 10.51
C ARG A 192 11.64 -7.71 10.70
N GLU A 193 12.02 -7.17 11.84
CA GLU A 193 12.13 -5.74 12.06
C GLU A 193 13.54 -5.32 11.62
N HIS A 194 13.61 -4.52 10.56
CA HIS A 194 14.87 -4.03 10.03
C HIS A 194 15.41 -2.91 10.91
N LEU A 195 16.41 -3.22 11.73
CA LEU A 195 17.16 -2.26 12.55
C LEU A 195 18.57 -2.72 12.84
N LYS A 196 19.38 -1.84 13.44
CA LYS A 196 20.81 -1.98 13.79
C LYS A 196 21.25 -3.35 14.34
N GLN A 197 20.32 -4.12 14.83
CA GLN A 197 20.51 -5.54 15.18
C GLN A 197 19.28 -6.27 14.64
N GLN A 198 19.47 -7.16 13.67
CA GLN A 198 18.41 -7.96 13.08
C GLN A 198 17.61 -8.68 14.17
N LYS A 199 16.48 -8.11 14.55
CA LYS A 199 15.56 -8.73 15.49
C LYS A 199 14.59 -9.59 14.68
N VAL A 200 14.67 -10.89 14.88
CA VAL A 200 13.69 -11.81 14.32
C VAL A 200 12.37 -11.59 15.06
N ILE A 201 11.34 -11.22 14.36
CA ILE A 201 9.99 -11.14 14.92
C ILE A 201 9.33 -12.47 14.70
N SER A 202 8.94 -13.14 15.79
CA SER A 202 8.44 -14.51 15.75
C SER A 202 6.98 -14.66 15.32
N GLU A 203 6.27 -13.58 15.03
CA GLU A 203 4.84 -13.65 14.70
C GLU A 203 4.55 -13.29 13.23
N ASP A 204 4.67 -14.29 12.36
CA ASP A 204 3.91 -14.28 11.11
C ASP A 204 2.51 -14.87 11.39
N LYS A 205 1.47 -14.05 11.27
CA LYS A 205 0.07 -14.48 11.50
C LYS A 205 -0.37 -15.64 10.59
N ARG A 206 0.28 -15.82 9.42
CA ARG A 206 0.03 -16.95 8.53
C ARG A 206 0.52 -18.25 9.16
N LEU A 207 1.74 -18.24 9.69
CA LEU A 207 2.32 -19.40 10.39
C LEU A 207 1.56 -19.71 11.67
N THR A 208 1.29 -18.69 12.51
CA THR A 208 0.54 -18.88 13.76
C THR A 208 -0.85 -19.45 13.49
N THR A 209 -1.52 -18.99 12.42
CA THR A 209 -2.83 -19.53 12.02
C THR A 209 -2.71 -20.99 11.60
N PHE A 210 -1.71 -21.33 10.80
CA PHE A 210 -1.45 -22.70 10.36
C PHE A 210 -1.23 -23.64 11.56
N GLU A 211 -0.36 -23.25 12.50
CA GLU A 211 -0.09 -24.01 13.71
C GLU A 211 -1.33 -24.18 14.62
N ASN A 212 -2.11 -23.12 14.76
CA ASN A 212 -3.35 -23.16 15.56
C ASN A 212 -4.39 -24.12 14.96
N MET A 213 -4.54 -24.15 13.63
CA MET A 213 -5.45 -25.09 12.98
C MET A 213 -4.99 -26.56 13.15
N ILE A 214 -3.68 -26.83 13.14
CA ILE A 214 -3.13 -28.15 13.46
C ILE A 214 -3.45 -28.51 14.93
N LYS A 215 -3.20 -27.61 15.88
CA LYS A 215 -3.50 -27.83 17.30
C LYS A 215 -4.99 -28.12 17.54
N ASN A 216 -5.86 -27.54 16.76
CA ASN A 216 -7.31 -27.78 16.80
C ASN A 216 -7.72 -29.10 16.13
N GLY A 217 -6.79 -29.84 15.51
CA GLY A 217 -7.07 -31.11 14.84
C GLY A 217 -7.76 -30.96 13.48
N GLU A 218 -7.68 -29.78 12.85
CA GLU A 218 -8.33 -29.55 11.56
C GLU A 218 -7.60 -30.26 10.41
N PHE A 219 -6.28 -30.45 10.51
CA PHE A 219 -5.44 -31.23 9.59
C PHE A 219 -4.10 -31.57 10.24
N GLU A 220 -3.33 -32.47 9.59
CA GLU A 220 -1.96 -32.86 10.02
C GLU A 220 -0.91 -32.04 9.27
N GLY A 221 0.30 -31.85 9.85
CA GLY A 221 1.40 -31.14 9.17
C GLY A 221 2.40 -30.46 10.09
N SER A 222 2.38 -30.75 11.39
CA SER A 222 3.33 -30.15 12.37
C SER A 222 4.81 -30.38 12.04
N GLU A 223 5.15 -31.48 11.37
CA GLU A 223 6.52 -31.82 10.95
C GLU A 223 6.87 -31.28 9.54
N ASP A 224 5.92 -30.61 8.89
CA ASP A 224 6.04 -30.15 7.50
C ASP A 224 6.06 -28.63 7.38
N ILE A 225 6.62 -27.96 8.40
CA ILE A 225 6.82 -26.51 8.44
C ILE A 225 8.27 -26.22 8.02
N TYR A 226 8.42 -25.41 6.97
CA TYR A 226 9.70 -25.04 6.38
C TYR A 226 9.81 -23.50 6.33
N ILE A 227 10.80 -22.94 7.02
CA ILE A 227 10.99 -21.50 7.17
C ILE A 227 12.34 -21.08 6.58
N GLY A 228 12.34 -19.98 5.83
CA GLY A 228 13.51 -19.34 5.21
C GLY A 228 13.34 -17.85 5.03
N GLU A 229 13.84 -17.29 3.93
CA GLU A 229 13.60 -15.90 3.54
C GLU A 229 12.49 -15.82 2.51
N TYR A 230 11.82 -14.67 2.40
CA TYR A 230 10.79 -14.40 1.40
C TYR A 230 11.37 -14.20 -0.01
N THR A 231 12.00 -15.25 -0.55
CA THR A 231 12.61 -15.23 -1.90
C THR A 231 12.24 -16.48 -2.68
N MET A 232 12.28 -16.39 -4.02
CA MET A 232 12.10 -17.56 -4.90
C MET A 232 13.13 -18.64 -4.60
N SER A 233 14.39 -18.25 -4.37
CA SER A 233 15.48 -19.18 -4.07
C SER A 233 15.23 -19.98 -2.80
N HIS A 234 14.75 -19.34 -1.73
CA HIS A 234 14.44 -20.07 -0.51
C HIS A 234 13.18 -20.93 -0.67
N GLY A 235 12.15 -20.47 -1.38
CA GLY A 235 11.00 -21.32 -1.73
C GLY A 235 11.42 -22.60 -2.44
N TYR A 236 12.34 -22.49 -3.41
CA TYR A 236 12.94 -23.63 -4.11
C TYR A 236 13.69 -24.56 -3.17
N GLU A 237 14.63 -24.05 -2.35
CA GLU A 237 15.43 -24.88 -1.44
C GLU A 237 14.59 -25.55 -0.33
N LEU A 238 13.56 -24.85 0.18
CA LEU A 238 12.67 -25.40 1.20
C LEU A 238 11.80 -26.51 0.63
N MET A 239 11.29 -26.37 -0.58
CA MET A 239 10.55 -27.43 -1.26
C MET A 239 11.45 -28.63 -1.56
N LYS A 240 12.71 -28.41 -1.98
CA LYS A 240 13.70 -29.52 -2.13
C LYS A 240 13.93 -30.27 -0.82
N LYS A 241 13.98 -29.56 0.32
CA LYS A 241 14.08 -30.21 1.64
C LYS A 241 12.83 -31.06 1.93
N ALA A 242 11.64 -30.54 1.60
CA ALA A 242 10.40 -31.30 1.76
C ALA A 242 10.39 -32.58 0.90
N ILE A 243 10.79 -32.46 -0.37
CA ILE A 243 10.85 -33.59 -1.32
C ILE A 243 11.80 -34.70 -0.86
N LYS A 244 12.91 -34.36 -0.21
CA LYS A 244 13.86 -35.34 0.33
C LYS A 244 13.27 -36.20 1.45
N LYS A 245 12.20 -35.78 2.12
CA LYS A 245 11.46 -36.64 3.02
C LYS A 245 10.66 -37.68 2.22
N LYS A 246 10.73 -38.97 2.60
CA LYS A 246 10.07 -40.08 1.88
C LYS A 246 8.55 -39.95 1.76
N ASN A 247 7.94 -39.08 2.53
CA ASN A 247 6.48 -38.88 2.58
C ASN A 247 6.15 -37.39 2.51
N VAL A 248 6.15 -36.84 1.31
CA VAL A 248 5.84 -35.42 1.06
C VAL A 248 4.34 -35.18 1.23
N PRO A 249 3.89 -34.12 1.92
CA PRO A 249 2.48 -33.71 1.92
C PRO A 249 1.96 -33.49 0.51
N LYS A 250 0.70 -33.88 0.26
CA LYS A 250 0.05 -33.69 -1.04
C LYS A 250 -0.46 -32.27 -1.25
N ALA A 251 -0.37 -31.40 -0.27
CA ALA A 251 -0.74 -29.99 -0.37
C ALA A 251 0.24 -29.13 0.44
N PHE A 252 0.58 -27.95 -0.07
CA PHE A 252 1.35 -26.94 0.67
C PHE A 252 0.68 -25.57 0.57
N PHE A 253 0.56 -24.93 1.72
CA PHE A 253 0.33 -23.50 1.80
C PHE A 253 1.68 -22.78 1.80
N VAL A 254 1.88 -21.87 0.86
CA VAL A 254 3.11 -21.12 0.70
C VAL A 254 2.85 -19.65 0.99
N ALA A 255 3.59 -19.07 1.92
CA ALA A 255 3.29 -17.75 2.49
C ALA A 255 3.51 -16.55 1.54
N SER A 256 4.11 -16.77 0.35
CA SER A 256 4.15 -15.75 -0.70
C SER A 256 4.23 -16.38 -2.10
N ASP A 257 3.77 -15.67 -3.11
CA ASP A 257 3.83 -16.11 -4.50
C ASP A 257 5.27 -16.29 -5.02
N PRO A 258 6.25 -15.40 -4.71
CA PRO A 258 7.63 -15.64 -5.10
C PRO A 258 8.18 -16.98 -4.56
N MET A 259 7.93 -17.27 -3.27
CA MET A 259 8.35 -18.58 -2.71
C MET A 259 7.65 -19.75 -3.41
N ALA A 260 6.35 -19.61 -3.74
CA ALA A 260 5.60 -20.64 -4.44
C ALA A 260 6.12 -20.90 -5.86
N ILE A 261 6.54 -19.86 -6.58
CA ILE A 261 7.19 -20.00 -7.90
C ILE A 261 8.51 -20.79 -7.75
N GLY A 262 9.29 -20.51 -6.72
CA GLY A 262 10.49 -21.31 -6.41
C GLY A 262 10.15 -22.76 -6.08
N ALA A 263 9.10 -22.99 -5.28
CA ALA A 263 8.62 -24.33 -4.95
C ALA A 263 8.14 -25.11 -6.17
N LEU A 264 7.41 -24.47 -7.09
CA LEU A 264 7.00 -25.06 -8.38
C LEU A 264 8.21 -25.55 -9.16
N ARG A 265 9.28 -24.78 -9.24
CA ARG A 265 10.51 -25.17 -9.93
C ARG A 265 11.12 -26.41 -9.31
N ALA A 266 11.18 -26.49 -7.97
CA ALA A 266 11.72 -27.66 -7.28
C ALA A 266 10.91 -28.92 -7.51
N LEU A 267 9.56 -28.83 -7.52
CA LEU A 267 8.66 -29.93 -7.83
C LEU A 267 8.84 -30.41 -9.28
N GLN A 268 8.91 -29.49 -10.22
CA GLN A 268 9.13 -29.81 -11.63
C GLN A 268 10.46 -30.56 -11.87
N GLU A 269 11.54 -30.11 -11.25
CA GLU A 269 12.86 -30.78 -11.36
C GLU A 269 12.87 -32.16 -10.73
N ALA A 270 12.04 -32.39 -9.71
CA ALA A 270 11.85 -33.71 -9.09
C ALA A 270 10.88 -34.63 -9.86
N GLY A 271 10.32 -34.18 -10.99
CA GLY A 271 9.34 -34.92 -11.76
C GLY A 271 7.95 -35.02 -11.09
N LEU A 272 7.66 -34.17 -10.11
CA LEU A 272 6.39 -34.12 -9.41
C LEU A 272 5.45 -33.12 -10.07
N SER A 273 4.27 -33.58 -10.43
CA SER A 273 3.26 -32.79 -11.10
C SER A 273 2.42 -31.97 -10.11
N VAL A 274 2.18 -30.69 -10.45
CA VAL A 274 1.25 -29.84 -9.70
C VAL A 274 -0.03 -29.68 -10.53
N PRO A 275 -1.21 -29.96 -9.98
CA PRO A 275 -1.53 -30.32 -8.61
C PRO A 275 -1.55 -31.84 -8.31
N SER A 276 -1.32 -32.72 -9.30
CA SER A 276 -1.63 -34.14 -9.19
C SER A 276 -0.85 -34.87 -8.09
N ASP A 277 0.43 -34.55 -7.92
CA ASP A 277 1.28 -35.12 -6.87
C ASP A 277 1.32 -34.20 -5.65
N VAL A 278 1.44 -32.88 -5.87
CA VAL A 278 1.51 -31.85 -4.80
C VAL A 278 0.71 -30.62 -5.24
N ALA A 279 -0.32 -30.28 -4.48
CA ALA A 279 -1.11 -29.07 -4.68
C ALA A 279 -0.50 -27.87 -3.95
N LEU A 280 -0.64 -26.66 -4.53
CA LEU A 280 -0.13 -25.42 -3.94
C LEU A 280 -1.23 -24.35 -3.85
N ILE A 281 -1.28 -23.66 -2.73
CA ILE A 281 -1.95 -22.35 -2.58
C ILE A 281 -0.93 -21.38 -2.01
N ALA A 282 -0.81 -20.21 -2.65
CA ALA A 282 0.13 -19.17 -2.28
C ALA A 282 -0.56 -17.93 -1.69
N PHE A 283 0.16 -16.83 -1.58
CA PHE A 283 -0.32 -15.58 -1.01
C PHE A 283 0.23 -14.40 -1.83
N ASP A 284 -0.56 -13.33 -2.05
CA ASP A 284 -0.34 -12.02 -2.64
C ASP A 284 -1.08 -11.76 -3.96
N ASP A 285 -1.19 -12.72 -4.87
CA ASP A 285 -1.70 -12.61 -6.24
C ASP A 285 -0.88 -11.62 -7.09
N ILE A 286 0.46 -11.75 -7.05
CA ILE A 286 1.33 -11.01 -7.95
C ILE A 286 1.11 -11.43 -9.41
N GLU A 287 1.48 -10.56 -10.37
CA GLU A 287 1.27 -10.84 -11.79
C GLU A 287 1.89 -12.18 -12.24
N ALA A 288 3.10 -12.49 -11.77
CA ALA A 288 3.81 -13.74 -12.10
C ALA A 288 3.04 -15.01 -11.70
N ALA A 289 2.21 -14.97 -10.66
CA ALA A 289 1.40 -16.10 -10.22
C ALA A 289 0.41 -16.59 -11.30
N ARG A 290 -0.07 -15.68 -12.14
CA ARG A 290 -1.00 -16.01 -13.26
C ARG A 290 -0.29 -16.70 -14.41
N PHE A 291 0.99 -16.43 -14.60
CA PHE A 291 1.81 -16.90 -15.71
C PHE A 291 2.75 -18.04 -15.31
N SER A 292 2.71 -18.51 -14.04
CA SER A 292 3.41 -19.71 -13.63
C SER A 292 2.83 -20.96 -14.30
N SER A 293 3.55 -22.06 -14.30
CA SER A 293 3.11 -23.33 -14.88
C SER A 293 3.14 -24.44 -13.84
N PRO A 294 1.95 -24.88 -13.36
CA PRO A 294 0.61 -24.35 -13.62
C PRO A 294 0.36 -22.99 -12.98
N PRO A 295 -0.65 -22.20 -13.42
CA PRO A 295 -1.07 -20.97 -12.77
C PRO A 295 -1.40 -21.18 -11.30
N LEU A 296 -0.82 -20.32 -10.41
CA LEU A 296 -0.95 -20.45 -8.97
C LEU A 296 -2.32 -19.99 -8.45
N SER A 297 -2.96 -20.83 -7.66
CA SER A 297 -4.02 -20.45 -6.72
C SER A 297 -3.40 -19.69 -5.57
N THR A 298 -3.99 -18.56 -5.21
CA THR A 298 -3.35 -17.65 -4.26
C THR A 298 -4.38 -16.78 -3.53
N VAL A 299 -4.02 -16.27 -2.37
CA VAL A 299 -4.79 -15.24 -1.67
C VAL A 299 -4.45 -13.90 -2.28
N LYS A 300 -5.40 -13.26 -2.94
CA LYS A 300 -5.24 -11.91 -3.49
C LYS A 300 -5.27 -10.86 -2.41
N VAL A 301 -4.22 -10.05 -2.35
CA VAL A 301 -4.12 -8.83 -1.56
C VAL A 301 -4.26 -7.62 -2.49
N TYR A 302 -5.11 -6.68 -2.12
CA TYR A 302 -5.33 -5.45 -2.88
C TYR A 302 -4.33 -4.38 -2.45
N THR A 303 -3.06 -4.60 -2.77
CA THR A 303 -1.90 -3.81 -2.33
C THR A 303 -1.96 -2.35 -2.77
N LYS A 304 -2.40 -2.07 -4.01
CA LYS A 304 -2.60 -0.70 -4.49
C LYS A 304 -3.67 0.04 -3.70
N GLU A 305 -4.79 -0.62 -3.43
CA GLU A 305 -5.88 -0.09 -2.63
C GLU A 305 -5.45 0.16 -1.18
N MET A 306 -4.54 -0.66 -0.64
CA MET A 306 -3.92 -0.39 0.67
C MET A 306 -3.13 0.92 0.64
N GLY A 307 -2.29 1.12 -0.37
CA GLY A 307 -1.52 2.35 -0.56
C GLY A 307 -2.42 3.59 -0.72
N GLN A 308 -3.41 3.51 -1.60
CA GLN A 308 -4.39 4.60 -1.83
C GLN A 308 -5.18 4.95 -0.55
N THR A 309 -5.59 3.92 0.21
CA THR A 309 -6.31 4.12 1.47
C THR A 309 -5.42 4.77 2.52
N GLY A 310 -4.14 4.40 2.58
CA GLY A 310 -3.17 5.03 3.47
C GLY A 310 -3.04 6.54 3.23
N VAL A 311 -2.97 6.98 1.97
CA VAL A 311 -2.94 8.40 1.62
C VAL A 311 -4.21 9.11 2.09
N LYS A 312 -5.40 8.54 1.85
CA LYS A 312 -6.68 9.13 2.27
C LYS A 312 -6.75 9.29 3.79
N LEU A 313 -6.31 8.28 4.56
CA LEU A 313 -6.25 8.37 6.01
C LEU A 313 -5.28 9.45 6.49
N LEU A 314 -4.11 9.58 5.84
CA LEU A 314 -3.13 10.60 6.17
C LEU A 314 -3.69 11.99 5.92
N MET A 315 -4.32 12.22 4.77
CA MET A 315 -4.94 13.51 4.45
C MET A 315 -6.08 13.86 5.42
N ASP A 316 -6.90 12.89 5.78
CA ASP A 316 -7.96 13.08 6.77
C ASP A 316 -7.41 13.46 8.15
N ARG A 317 -6.31 12.81 8.58
CA ARG A 317 -5.60 13.15 9.82
C ARG A 317 -5.03 14.57 9.78
N MET A 318 -4.41 14.95 8.67
CA MET A 318 -3.86 16.30 8.45
C MET A 318 -4.95 17.38 8.41
N ASN A 319 -6.17 17.01 8.01
CA ASN A 319 -7.36 17.88 8.04
C ASN A 319 -8.02 17.96 9.43
N GLY A 320 -7.41 17.39 10.46
CA GLY A 320 -7.79 17.61 11.86
C GLY A 320 -8.43 16.42 12.57
N ARG A 321 -8.55 15.24 11.93
CA ARG A 321 -8.96 14.03 12.65
C ARG A 321 -7.88 13.63 13.67
N LYS A 322 -8.29 13.43 14.92
CA LYS A 322 -7.37 13.11 16.03
C LYS A 322 -7.39 11.62 16.41
N LEU A 323 -8.55 10.98 16.31
CA LEU A 323 -8.67 9.56 16.67
C LEU A 323 -7.98 8.68 15.64
N PRO A 324 -7.14 7.72 16.05
CA PRO A 324 -6.59 6.70 15.17
C PRO A 324 -7.70 5.86 14.51
N VAL A 325 -7.46 5.47 13.28
CA VAL A 325 -8.39 4.62 12.51
C VAL A 325 -7.61 3.46 11.91
N LYS A 326 -8.09 2.24 12.16
CA LYS A 326 -7.61 1.04 11.51
C LYS A 326 -8.56 0.66 10.37
N VAL A 327 -8.03 0.53 9.17
CA VAL A 327 -8.75 0.01 8.01
C VAL A 327 -8.22 -1.36 7.65
N THR A 328 -9.11 -2.35 7.62
CA THR A 328 -8.79 -3.71 7.16
C THR A 328 -9.32 -3.89 5.74
N ILE A 329 -8.42 -4.01 4.77
CA ILE A 329 -8.76 -4.28 3.37
C ILE A 329 -9.10 -5.78 3.23
N PRO A 330 -10.25 -6.14 2.65
CA PRO A 330 -10.60 -7.55 2.44
C PRO A 330 -9.64 -8.21 1.45
N THR A 331 -9.47 -9.53 1.58
CA THR A 331 -8.74 -10.37 0.63
C THR A 331 -9.69 -11.31 -0.09
N SER A 332 -9.26 -11.89 -1.19
CA SER A 332 -10.01 -12.94 -1.90
C SER A 332 -9.12 -14.14 -2.22
N LEU A 333 -9.66 -15.35 -2.11
CA LEU A 333 -8.99 -16.54 -2.60
C LEU A 333 -9.24 -16.68 -4.11
N VAL A 334 -8.17 -16.64 -4.88
CA VAL A 334 -8.20 -16.80 -6.34
C VAL A 334 -7.82 -18.23 -6.65
N ILE A 335 -8.78 -19.00 -7.13
CA ILE A 335 -8.59 -20.40 -7.52
C ILE A 335 -8.08 -20.45 -8.96
N ARG A 336 -6.98 -21.18 -9.15
CA ARG A 336 -6.38 -21.52 -10.45
C ARG A 336 -6.03 -23.01 -10.48
N GLN A 337 -5.08 -23.42 -11.29
CA GLN A 337 -4.81 -24.84 -11.54
C GLN A 337 -4.01 -25.51 -10.41
N SER A 338 -3.21 -24.78 -9.63
CA SER A 338 -2.23 -25.37 -8.69
C SER A 338 -2.82 -26.02 -7.45
N CYS A 339 -4.09 -25.78 -7.08
CA CYS A 339 -4.67 -26.30 -5.84
C CYS A 339 -5.45 -27.62 -5.99
N GLY A 340 -5.58 -28.15 -7.21
CA GLY A 340 -6.31 -29.39 -7.45
C GLY A 340 -7.83 -29.24 -7.53
N TYR A 341 -8.36 -28.03 -7.57
CA TYR A 341 -9.76 -27.79 -7.87
C TYR A 341 -10.01 -28.02 -9.35
N HIS A 342 -10.89 -28.95 -9.67
CA HIS A 342 -11.33 -29.19 -11.06
C HIS A 342 -12.41 -28.16 -11.38
N LEU A 343 -12.06 -27.21 -12.27
CA LEU A 343 -13.01 -26.27 -12.87
C LEU A 343 -13.89 -27.00 -13.89
#